data_7a73b29313a5ce9feba51797c2dc08fb
#
_entry.id   7a73b29313a5ce9feba51797c2dc08fb
#
_cell.length_a   1.000
_cell.length_b   1.000
_cell.length_c   1.000
_cell.angle_alpha   90.00
_cell.angle_beta   90.00
_cell.angle_gamma   90.00
#
_symmetry.space_group_name_H-M   'P 1'
#
loop_
_entity.id
_entity.type
_entity.pdbx_description
1 polymer ?
#
loop_
_entity_poly.entity_id
_entity_poly.type
_entity_poly.pdbx_seq_one_letter_code
_entity_poly.pdbx_strand_id
1 'polypeptide(L)'
;MIWNQSIECMDREQLREIQSRRLVKMAEYVYHNTPFYRKKFQEMGLEPGDIKSIDDIVKLPFTNKLDLRDNYPFGLAAVPMSQIVRIHASSGTTGKPVVVLYTRKDLAMWAEAISRAFTAYGATKDDIFQVAYGYGLFTGGLGAHDGATNIGASVIPISSGNTQKQMTLMHDFGATVLCCTPSYAMFLGEAMRECEWPREEFKLKIGAFGAEPWTEKMREKLEESLGIKAYDIYGLSEIAGPGVGYECECQHGTHLNEDYFYPEILDPNTGEPLPEGTLGELTFTHLTKEGMPLLRYRTHDLTALHYDKCACGRTLVRMDRILGRCDDMLIIRGVNVFPSQIEDVILKLPEFEPHFLLIVDRVNNTDTSELKVEVKEDYFTDDMATMVGLQKKLEAELRSVIGLGFKVKLVEPKGIERSTGKAKRVIDNRKL
;
A
#
# COMPACT_ATOMS: atom_id res chain seq x y z
N MET A 1 16.01 0.24 -14.63
CA MET A 1 17.37 0.00 -14.04
C MET A 1 17.26 -0.96 -12.87
N ILE A 2 18.39 -1.58 -12.41
CA ILE A 2 18.43 -2.56 -11.32
C ILE A 2 19.46 -2.08 -10.30
N TRP A 3 19.07 -1.99 -9.03
CA TRP A 3 19.94 -1.54 -7.93
C TRP A 3 20.87 -2.65 -7.44
N ASN A 4 20.32 -3.81 -7.16
CA ASN A 4 21.05 -4.96 -6.63
C ASN A 4 20.86 -6.18 -7.56
N GLN A 5 21.63 -6.20 -8.65
CA GLN A 5 21.51 -7.24 -9.67
C GLN A 5 21.73 -8.66 -9.10
N SER A 6 22.62 -8.80 -8.11
CA SER A 6 22.93 -10.10 -7.51
C SER A 6 21.74 -10.72 -6.76
N ILE A 7 20.79 -9.92 -6.31
CA ILE A 7 19.56 -10.38 -5.65
C ILE A 7 18.35 -10.28 -6.58
N GLU A 8 18.14 -9.11 -7.20
CA GLU A 8 16.93 -8.86 -8.00
C GLU A 8 16.84 -9.74 -9.26
N CYS A 9 17.97 -10.25 -9.74
CA CYS A 9 18.05 -11.14 -10.90
C CYS A 9 18.63 -12.53 -10.55
N MET A 10 18.63 -12.90 -9.26
CA MET A 10 19.16 -14.18 -8.80
C MET A 10 18.30 -15.33 -9.32
N ASP A 11 18.93 -16.46 -9.62
CA ASP A 11 18.19 -17.69 -9.93
C ASP A 11 17.27 -18.10 -8.78
N ARG A 12 16.09 -18.62 -9.11
CA ARG A 12 15.04 -18.95 -8.13
C ARG A 12 15.50 -20.01 -7.11
N GLU A 13 16.30 -20.99 -7.51
CA GLU A 13 16.82 -22.03 -6.60
C GLU A 13 17.80 -21.40 -5.60
N GLN A 14 18.71 -20.55 -6.07
CA GLN A 14 19.65 -19.84 -5.21
C GLN A 14 18.93 -18.90 -4.23
N LEU A 15 17.90 -18.20 -4.70
CA LEU A 15 17.10 -17.34 -3.83
C LEU A 15 16.36 -18.14 -2.75
N ARG A 16 15.82 -19.31 -3.12
CA ARG A 16 15.16 -20.24 -2.19
C ARG A 16 16.12 -20.78 -1.13
N GLU A 17 17.38 -21.03 -1.47
CA GLU A 17 18.41 -21.41 -0.50
C GLU A 17 18.70 -20.28 0.50
N ILE A 18 18.75 -19.03 0.02
CA ILE A 18 18.92 -17.85 0.90
C ILE A 18 17.72 -17.72 1.83
N GLN A 19 16.52 -17.83 1.31
CA GLN A 19 15.27 -17.77 2.07
C GLN A 19 15.24 -18.87 3.14
N SER A 20 15.60 -20.09 2.78
CA SER A 20 15.66 -21.23 3.71
C SER A 20 16.63 -20.97 4.87
N ARG A 21 17.88 -20.58 4.56
CA ARG A 21 18.88 -20.26 5.60
C ARG A 21 18.43 -19.10 6.50
N ARG A 22 17.77 -18.09 5.94
CA ARG A 22 17.27 -16.94 6.69
C ARG A 22 16.08 -17.33 7.58
N LEU A 23 15.14 -18.16 7.06
CA LEU A 23 13.98 -18.62 7.84
C LEU A 23 14.40 -19.46 9.04
N VAL A 24 15.31 -20.42 8.85
CA VAL A 24 15.84 -21.26 9.95
C VAL A 24 16.45 -20.37 11.06
N LYS A 25 17.28 -19.41 10.68
CA LYS A 25 17.86 -18.44 11.64
C LYS A 25 16.79 -17.56 12.30
N MET A 26 15.78 -17.15 11.57
CA MET A 26 14.72 -16.30 12.09
C MET A 26 13.84 -17.06 13.08
N ALA A 27 13.51 -18.32 12.81
CA ALA A 27 12.74 -19.16 13.74
C ALA A 27 13.48 -19.34 15.07
N GLU A 28 14.77 -19.63 15.02
CA GLU A 28 15.63 -19.72 16.19
C GLU A 28 15.72 -18.36 16.93
N TYR A 29 15.90 -17.28 16.17
CA TYR A 29 16.04 -15.93 16.70
C TYR A 29 14.79 -15.48 17.47
N VAL A 30 13.60 -15.63 16.90
CA VAL A 30 12.37 -15.19 17.58
C VAL A 30 12.02 -16.07 18.78
N TYR A 31 12.30 -17.38 18.71
CA TYR A 31 12.08 -18.29 19.83
C TYR A 31 12.91 -17.88 21.04
N HIS A 32 14.19 -17.54 20.87
CA HIS A 32 15.07 -17.18 21.97
C HIS A 32 14.85 -15.75 22.47
N ASN A 33 14.50 -14.81 21.60
CA ASN A 33 14.50 -13.39 21.95
C ASN A 33 13.09 -12.80 22.18
N THR A 34 12.02 -13.49 21.76
CA THR A 34 10.66 -12.96 21.87
C THR A 34 9.77 -13.90 22.68
N PRO A 35 9.42 -13.56 23.94
CA PRO A 35 8.58 -14.41 24.79
C PRO A 35 7.24 -14.78 24.13
N PHE A 36 6.67 -13.85 23.34
CA PHE A 36 5.45 -14.07 22.57
C PHE A 36 5.58 -15.27 21.60
N TYR A 37 6.64 -15.31 20.78
CA TYR A 37 6.83 -16.44 19.86
C TYR A 37 7.22 -17.72 20.57
N ARG A 38 8.06 -17.65 21.59
CA ARG A 38 8.39 -18.83 22.40
C ARG A 38 7.13 -19.51 22.92
N LYS A 39 6.20 -18.72 23.47
CA LYS A 39 4.91 -19.25 23.95
C LYS A 39 4.10 -19.90 22.81
N LYS A 40 3.96 -19.23 21.65
CA LYS A 40 3.25 -19.79 20.49
C LYS A 40 3.87 -21.11 20.00
N PHE A 41 5.21 -21.18 19.91
CA PHE A 41 5.91 -22.41 19.54
C PHE A 41 5.60 -23.55 20.55
N GLN A 42 5.69 -23.27 21.84
CA GLN A 42 5.39 -24.27 22.89
C GLN A 42 3.92 -24.75 22.83
N GLU A 43 2.98 -23.84 22.61
CA GLU A 43 1.56 -24.18 22.47
C GLU A 43 1.29 -25.09 21.28
N MET A 44 2.08 -24.98 20.21
CA MET A 44 2.00 -25.81 19.01
C MET A 44 2.86 -27.09 19.11
N GLY A 45 3.63 -27.27 20.18
CA GLY A 45 4.61 -28.36 20.31
C GLY A 45 5.73 -28.29 19.29
N LEU A 46 6.08 -27.06 18.84
CA LEU A 46 7.09 -26.80 17.82
C LEU A 46 8.41 -26.35 18.50
N GLU A 47 9.52 -26.84 18.00
CA GLU A 47 10.85 -26.40 18.38
C GLU A 47 11.54 -25.74 17.17
N PRO A 48 12.47 -24.77 17.37
CA PRO A 48 13.17 -24.13 16.26
C PRO A 48 13.85 -25.11 15.31
N GLY A 49 14.34 -26.23 15.82
CA GLY A 49 14.99 -27.30 15.06
C GLY A 49 14.07 -28.06 14.08
N ASP A 50 12.75 -27.87 14.19
CA ASP A 50 11.77 -28.44 13.26
C ASP A 50 11.67 -27.67 11.94
N ILE A 51 12.22 -26.44 11.92
CA ILE A 51 12.29 -25.58 10.74
C ILE A 51 13.65 -25.78 10.07
N LYS A 52 13.67 -26.46 8.92
CA LYS A 52 14.90 -26.84 8.21
C LYS A 52 15.04 -26.13 6.86
N SER A 53 13.95 -25.67 6.28
CA SER A 53 13.91 -24.98 5.01
C SER A 53 12.72 -24.02 4.94
N ILE A 54 12.63 -23.28 3.82
CA ILE A 54 11.48 -22.38 3.58
C ILE A 54 10.17 -23.16 3.44
N ASP A 55 10.20 -24.44 3.09
CA ASP A 55 9.02 -25.30 2.99
C ASP A 55 8.34 -25.53 4.34
N ASP A 56 9.10 -25.42 5.41
CA ASP A 56 8.60 -25.60 6.77
C ASP A 56 7.87 -24.34 7.30
N ILE A 57 7.77 -23.27 6.51
CA ILE A 57 7.10 -22.03 6.91
C ILE A 57 5.66 -22.28 7.36
N VAL A 58 4.97 -23.22 6.75
CA VAL A 58 3.61 -23.60 7.06
C VAL A 58 3.43 -24.12 8.50
N LYS A 59 4.50 -24.57 9.14
CA LYS A 59 4.52 -25.01 10.55
C LYS A 59 4.52 -23.85 11.53
N LEU A 60 4.95 -22.64 11.08
CA LEU A 60 5.11 -21.47 11.94
C LEU A 60 3.75 -20.86 12.31
N PRO A 61 3.63 -20.29 13.52
CA PRO A 61 2.42 -19.63 13.96
C PRO A 61 2.11 -18.35 13.17
N PHE A 62 0.84 -18.09 12.96
CA PHE A 62 0.39 -16.79 12.45
C PHE A 62 0.55 -15.68 13.48
N THR A 63 0.80 -14.49 12.95
CA THR A 63 0.73 -13.23 13.69
C THR A 63 -0.34 -12.36 13.03
N ASN A 64 -1.14 -11.66 13.82
CA ASN A 64 -2.17 -10.75 13.35
C ASN A 64 -2.10 -9.40 14.07
N LYS A 65 -2.92 -8.46 13.65
CA LYS A 65 -2.95 -7.10 14.20
C LYS A 65 -3.35 -7.06 15.69
N LEU A 66 -4.16 -8.00 16.16
CA LEU A 66 -4.55 -8.10 17.57
C LEU A 66 -3.35 -8.52 18.43
N ASP A 67 -2.54 -9.47 17.95
CA ASP A 67 -1.30 -9.87 18.65
C ASP A 67 -0.39 -8.66 18.89
N LEU A 68 -0.28 -7.74 17.92
CA LEU A 68 0.53 -6.53 18.06
C LEU A 68 -0.08 -5.55 19.09
N ARG A 69 -1.38 -5.40 19.12
CA ARG A 69 -2.10 -4.54 20.08
C ARG A 69 -2.07 -5.08 21.49
N ASP A 70 -2.20 -6.38 21.65
CA ASP A 70 -2.18 -7.05 22.98
C ASP A 70 -0.78 -6.99 23.61
N ASN A 71 0.26 -6.92 22.77
CA ASN A 71 1.64 -6.77 23.19
C ASN A 71 2.15 -5.31 23.15
N TYR A 72 1.26 -4.33 23.08
CA TYR A 72 1.59 -2.90 23.09
C TYR A 72 2.28 -2.49 24.41
N PRO A 73 3.33 -1.65 24.40
CA PRO A 73 3.94 -1.09 23.19
C PRO A 73 5.11 -1.93 22.64
N PHE A 74 5.84 -2.70 23.45
CA PHE A 74 7.13 -3.31 23.11
C PHE A 74 7.20 -4.81 23.39
N GLY A 75 6.08 -5.47 23.64
CA GLY A 75 6.04 -6.90 23.97
C GLY A 75 6.54 -7.84 22.86
N LEU A 76 6.66 -7.34 21.63
CA LEU A 76 7.23 -8.07 20.48
C LEU A 76 8.67 -7.65 20.16
N ALA A 77 9.30 -6.80 20.97
CA ALA A 77 10.69 -6.44 20.77
C ALA A 77 11.59 -7.68 20.93
N ALA A 78 12.45 -7.92 19.96
CA ALA A 78 13.39 -9.03 19.96
C ALA A 78 14.83 -8.60 20.35
N VAL A 79 15.02 -7.32 20.63
CA VAL A 79 16.27 -6.74 21.14
C VAL A 79 15.99 -5.77 22.29
N PRO A 80 16.97 -5.47 23.16
CA PRO A 80 16.86 -4.41 24.15
C PRO A 80 16.57 -3.05 23.50
N MET A 81 15.76 -2.20 24.16
CA MET A 81 15.41 -0.87 23.64
C MET A 81 16.63 0.03 23.35
N SER A 82 17.78 -0.22 23.96
CA SER A 82 19.04 0.48 23.66
C SER A 82 19.58 0.21 22.25
N GLN A 83 19.12 -0.84 21.60
CA GLN A 83 19.47 -1.15 20.20
C GLN A 83 18.44 -0.62 19.20
N ILE A 84 17.26 -0.17 19.68
CA ILE A 84 16.23 0.44 18.84
C ILE A 84 16.61 1.90 18.58
N VAL A 85 16.70 2.27 17.32
CA VAL A 85 17.08 3.61 16.88
C VAL A 85 15.93 4.38 16.23
N ARG A 86 14.82 3.69 15.92
CA ARG A 86 13.61 4.31 15.37
C ARG A 86 12.37 3.56 15.80
N ILE A 87 11.32 4.31 16.12
CA ILE A 87 9.99 3.80 16.46
C ILE A 87 9.00 4.44 15.51
N HIS A 88 8.19 3.62 14.83
CA HIS A 88 7.04 4.05 14.08
C HIS A 88 5.77 3.47 14.68
N ALA A 89 4.62 4.03 14.30
CA ALA A 89 3.33 3.47 14.65
C ALA A 89 2.30 3.74 13.55
N SER A 90 1.37 2.80 13.37
CA SER A 90 0.23 3.03 12.51
C SER A 90 -0.77 3.98 13.17
N SER A 91 -1.48 4.78 12.38
CA SER A 91 -2.56 5.65 12.85
C SER A 91 -3.80 4.83 13.23
N GLY A 92 -3.76 4.16 14.38
CA GLY A 92 -4.89 3.32 14.82
C GLY A 92 -6.19 4.12 14.92
N THR A 93 -7.09 3.96 13.95
CA THR A 93 -8.42 4.61 13.96
C THR A 93 -9.35 4.03 15.02
N THR A 94 -9.04 2.86 15.59
CA THR A 94 -9.92 2.09 16.49
C THR A 94 -9.21 1.59 17.76
N GLY A 95 -8.34 2.38 18.39
CA GLY A 95 -7.70 1.98 19.64
C GLY A 95 -6.20 2.25 19.73
N LYS A 96 -5.45 1.41 20.47
CA LYS A 96 -3.99 1.54 20.59
C LYS A 96 -3.32 1.42 19.21
N PRO A 97 -2.34 2.30 18.88
CA PRO A 97 -1.60 2.20 17.63
C PRO A 97 -0.78 0.90 17.59
N VAL A 98 -0.50 0.39 16.39
CA VAL A 98 0.48 -0.68 16.21
C VAL A 98 1.85 -0.06 16.15
N VAL A 99 2.71 -0.42 17.12
CA VAL A 99 4.09 0.07 17.21
C VAL A 99 5.01 -0.87 16.43
N VAL A 100 6.00 -0.30 15.74
CA VAL A 100 7.04 -1.04 15.03
C VAL A 100 8.42 -0.49 15.36
N LEU A 101 9.38 -1.38 15.53
CA LEU A 101 10.70 -1.07 16.06
C LEU A 101 11.78 -1.39 15.03
N TYR A 102 12.80 -0.54 14.94
CA TYR A 102 13.90 -0.68 13.99
C TYR A 102 15.25 -0.53 14.66
N THR A 103 16.14 -1.48 14.41
CA THR A 103 17.58 -1.36 14.66
C THR A 103 18.25 -0.57 13.53
N ARG A 104 19.55 -0.28 13.65
CA ARG A 104 20.34 0.31 12.55
C ARG A 104 20.38 -0.59 11.32
N LYS A 105 20.44 -1.90 11.51
CA LYS A 105 20.43 -2.86 10.40
C LYS A 105 19.07 -2.93 9.72
N ASP A 106 17.98 -2.85 10.49
CA ASP A 106 16.64 -2.79 9.93
C ASP A 106 16.44 -1.55 9.05
N LEU A 107 16.96 -0.39 9.48
CA LEU A 107 16.90 0.83 8.68
C LEU A 107 17.75 0.73 7.41
N ALA A 108 18.93 0.13 7.49
CA ALA A 108 19.78 -0.08 6.31
C ALA A 108 19.13 -1.05 5.30
N MET A 109 18.53 -2.15 5.77
CA MET A 109 17.77 -3.08 4.96
C MET A 109 16.57 -2.39 4.30
N TRP A 110 15.86 -1.56 5.05
CA TRP A 110 14.71 -0.82 4.52
C TRP A 110 15.10 0.22 3.48
N ALA A 111 16.18 1.00 3.72
CA ALA A 111 16.73 1.93 2.73
C ALA A 111 17.14 1.19 1.44
N GLU A 112 17.77 0.02 1.54
CA GLU A 112 18.11 -0.84 0.40
C GLU A 112 16.85 -1.26 -0.38
N ALA A 113 15.79 -1.73 0.32
CA ALA A 113 14.55 -2.16 -0.31
C ALA A 113 13.88 -1.03 -1.12
N ILE A 114 13.88 0.19 -0.58
CA ILE A 114 13.32 1.36 -1.28
C ILE A 114 14.24 1.83 -2.40
N SER A 115 15.57 1.71 -2.25
CA SER A 115 16.51 2.00 -3.35
C SER A 115 16.27 1.13 -4.57
N ARG A 116 15.92 -0.15 -4.37
CA ARG A 116 15.51 -1.05 -5.47
C ARG A 116 14.26 -0.50 -6.17
N ALA A 117 13.26 -0.04 -5.40
CA ALA A 117 12.04 0.56 -5.93
C ALA A 117 12.35 1.80 -6.78
N PHE A 118 13.02 2.78 -6.22
CA PHE A 118 13.29 4.05 -6.92
C PHE A 118 14.17 3.88 -8.15
N THR A 119 15.17 2.98 -8.08
CA THR A 119 15.99 2.64 -9.23
C THR A 119 15.16 1.91 -10.31
N ALA A 120 14.19 1.06 -9.92
CA ALA A 120 13.29 0.41 -10.86
C ALA A 120 12.38 1.41 -11.60
N TYR A 121 12.01 2.53 -10.96
CA TYR A 121 11.27 3.62 -11.58
C TYR A 121 12.13 4.50 -12.50
N GLY A 122 13.43 4.29 -12.53
CA GLY A 122 14.36 5.06 -13.33
C GLY A 122 14.97 6.26 -12.61
N ALA A 123 14.77 6.41 -11.30
CA ALA A 123 15.40 7.46 -10.53
C ALA A 123 16.90 7.19 -10.30
N THR A 124 17.67 8.27 -10.19
CA THR A 124 19.12 8.27 -10.03
C THR A 124 19.56 9.28 -8.96
N LYS A 125 20.85 9.33 -8.69
CA LYS A 125 21.45 10.33 -7.78
C LYS A 125 21.25 11.79 -8.24
N ASP A 126 20.94 12.01 -9.51
CA ASP A 126 20.76 13.35 -10.08
C ASP A 126 19.31 13.85 -9.94
N ASP A 127 18.44 13.06 -9.30
CA ASP A 127 17.05 13.39 -9.10
C ASP A 127 16.81 14.17 -7.81
N ILE A 128 15.72 14.93 -7.79
CA ILE A 128 15.23 15.68 -6.62
C ILE A 128 13.87 15.14 -6.24
N PHE A 129 13.80 14.52 -5.08
CA PHE A 129 12.59 13.91 -4.55
C PHE A 129 11.80 14.89 -3.70
N GLN A 130 10.55 15.17 -4.07
CA GLN A 130 9.60 15.82 -3.19
C GLN A 130 8.82 14.76 -2.42
N VAL A 131 9.13 14.62 -1.12
CA VAL A 131 8.46 13.65 -0.24
C VAL A 131 7.30 14.33 0.47
N ALA A 132 6.10 14.13 -0.09
CA ALA A 132 4.84 14.66 0.39
C ALA A 132 4.02 13.62 1.18
N TYR A 133 4.66 12.54 1.68
CA TYR A 133 4.14 11.71 2.76
C TYR A 133 4.36 12.38 4.12
N GLY A 134 3.49 12.10 5.10
CA GLY A 134 3.68 12.59 6.46
C GLY A 134 4.95 12.06 7.12
N TYR A 135 5.71 12.96 7.77
CA TYR A 135 6.94 12.66 8.52
C TYR A 135 6.71 12.35 10.01
N GLY A 136 5.49 12.05 10.44
CA GLY A 136 5.18 11.68 11.82
C GLY A 136 5.52 10.22 12.15
N LEU A 137 4.66 9.59 12.96
CA LEU A 137 4.84 8.18 13.32
C LEU A 137 4.64 7.22 12.15
N PHE A 138 3.99 7.66 11.07
CA PHE A 138 3.78 6.87 9.86
C PHE A 138 5.09 6.63 9.11
N THR A 139 5.21 5.46 8.48
CA THR A 139 6.47 5.00 7.85
C THR A 139 6.78 5.66 6.50
N GLY A 140 5.76 6.20 5.80
CA GLY A 140 5.88 6.64 4.40
C GLY A 140 6.95 7.71 4.16
N GLY A 141 6.94 8.79 4.94
CA GLY A 141 7.85 9.93 4.76
C GLY A 141 9.32 9.57 4.97
N LEU A 142 9.65 9.00 6.14
CA LEU A 142 11.02 8.62 6.45
C LEU A 142 11.54 7.47 5.59
N GLY A 143 10.67 6.53 5.23
CA GLY A 143 11.04 5.44 4.33
C GLY A 143 11.46 5.96 2.95
N ALA A 144 10.63 6.78 2.31
CA ALA A 144 10.94 7.38 1.01
C ALA A 144 12.21 8.27 1.10
N HIS A 145 12.36 9.03 2.19
CA HIS A 145 13.54 9.85 2.45
C HIS A 145 14.83 9.00 2.48
N ASP A 146 14.84 7.96 3.33
CA ASP A 146 16.01 7.11 3.51
C ASP A 146 16.40 6.40 2.19
N GLY A 147 15.42 5.90 1.43
CA GLY A 147 15.69 5.27 0.13
C GLY A 147 16.23 6.25 -0.91
N ALA A 148 15.67 7.46 -1.01
CA ALA A 148 16.15 8.48 -1.93
C ALA A 148 17.58 8.95 -1.59
N THR A 149 17.87 9.18 -0.31
CA THR A 149 19.22 9.54 0.13
C THR A 149 20.21 8.38 -0.07
N ASN A 150 19.78 7.13 0.08
CA ASN A 150 20.63 5.96 -0.14
C ASN A 150 21.06 5.78 -1.61
N ILE A 151 20.23 6.18 -2.59
CA ILE A 151 20.63 6.22 -4.00
C ILE A 151 21.48 7.46 -4.36
N GLY A 152 21.70 8.38 -3.39
CA GLY A 152 22.46 9.61 -3.56
C GLY A 152 21.66 10.81 -4.09
N ALA A 153 20.34 10.72 -4.17
CA ALA A 153 19.46 11.78 -4.63
C ALA A 153 19.20 12.85 -3.54
N SER A 154 18.79 14.05 -3.99
CA SER A 154 18.37 15.12 -3.10
C SER A 154 16.92 14.93 -2.64
N VAL A 155 16.58 15.30 -1.40
CA VAL A 155 15.24 15.19 -0.87
C VAL A 155 14.72 16.53 -0.35
N ILE A 156 13.51 16.89 -0.77
CA ILE A 156 12.69 17.96 -0.20
C ILE A 156 11.73 17.31 0.80
N PRO A 157 11.98 17.38 2.12
CA PRO A 157 11.18 16.71 3.14
C PRO A 157 9.99 17.57 3.54
N ILE A 158 9.08 17.85 2.58
CA ILE A 158 8.02 18.85 2.76
C ILE A 158 6.87 18.33 3.63
N SER A 159 6.71 17.00 3.76
CA SER A 159 5.55 16.38 4.42
C SER A 159 4.25 16.57 3.62
N SER A 160 3.13 16.06 4.13
CA SER A 160 1.81 16.21 3.49
C SER A 160 1.15 17.56 3.85
N GLY A 161 0.20 17.99 3.03
CA GLY A 161 -0.58 19.22 3.24
C GLY A 161 0.09 20.47 2.67
N ASN A 162 -0.51 21.64 2.90
CA ASN A 162 -0.09 22.94 2.38
C ASN A 162 0.19 22.94 0.86
N THR A 163 -0.85 22.66 0.10
CA THR A 163 -0.79 22.43 -1.37
C THR A 163 -0.13 23.57 -2.12
N GLN A 164 -0.38 24.85 -1.75
CA GLN A 164 0.30 25.98 -2.38
C GLN A 164 1.81 25.91 -2.21
N LYS A 165 2.30 25.60 -1.02
CA LYS A 165 3.72 25.43 -0.75
C LYS A 165 4.31 24.23 -1.50
N GLN A 166 3.51 23.16 -1.68
CA GLN A 166 3.93 22.02 -2.51
C GLN A 166 4.24 22.46 -3.93
N MET A 167 3.36 23.26 -4.55
CA MET A 167 3.54 23.77 -5.91
C MET A 167 4.77 24.66 -6.00
N THR A 168 4.89 25.64 -5.10
CA THR A 168 6.03 26.57 -5.06
C THR A 168 7.37 25.83 -4.97
N LEU A 169 7.52 24.92 -4.01
CA LEU A 169 8.80 24.22 -3.83
C LEU A 169 9.08 23.20 -4.94
N MET A 170 8.04 22.58 -5.49
CA MET A 170 8.16 21.68 -6.64
C MET A 170 8.71 22.41 -7.87
N HIS A 171 8.21 23.62 -8.12
CA HIS A 171 8.66 24.50 -9.18
C HIS A 171 10.09 25.03 -8.90
N ASP A 172 10.28 25.75 -7.79
CA ASP A 172 11.52 26.50 -7.49
C ASP A 172 12.73 25.59 -7.32
N PHE A 173 12.55 24.40 -6.72
CA PHE A 173 13.64 23.44 -6.51
C PHE A 173 13.77 22.45 -7.66
N GLY A 174 12.83 22.47 -8.62
CA GLY A 174 12.86 21.61 -9.79
C GLY A 174 12.74 20.12 -9.43
N ALA A 175 11.78 19.77 -8.56
CA ALA A 175 11.54 18.39 -8.17
C ALA A 175 11.26 17.51 -9.39
N THR A 176 11.91 16.33 -9.45
CA THR A 176 11.79 15.38 -10.57
C THR A 176 11.01 14.14 -10.20
N VAL A 177 10.92 13.82 -8.89
CA VAL A 177 10.19 12.68 -8.35
C VAL A 177 9.23 13.15 -7.27
N LEU A 178 7.96 12.74 -7.36
CA LEU A 178 6.94 13.00 -6.36
C LEU A 178 6.59 11.71 -5.61
N CYS A 179 6.68 11.74 -4.28
CA CYS A 179 6.28 10.64 -3.40
C CYS A 179 5.11 11.05 -2.51
N CYS A 180 3.93 10.50 -2.72
CA CYS A 180 2.73 10.74 -1.92
C CYS A 180 1.67 9.64 -2.10
N THR A 181 0.52 9.78 -1.46
CA THR A 181 -0.62 8.89 -1.76
C THR A 181 -1.22 9.23 -3.13
N PRO A 182 -1.79 8.24 -3.86
CA PRO A 182 -2.45 8.49 -5.14
C PRO A 182 -3.55 9.56 -5.06
N SER A 183 -4.38 9.53 -4.03
CA SER A 183 -5.43 10.54 -3.82
C SER A 183 -4.86 11.95 -3.64
N TYR A 184 -3.72 12.08 -2.94
CA TYR A 184 -3.07 13.38 -2.79
C TYR A 184 -2.39 13.82 -4.09
N ALA A 185 -1.82 12.88 -4.87
CA ALA A 185 -1.28 13.16 -6.19
C ALA A 185 -2.36 13.69 -7.16
N MET A 186 -3.58 13.14 -7.11
CA MET A 186 -4.73 13.67 -7.87
C MET A 186 -5.01 15.12 -7.49
N PHE A 187 -5.06 15.41 -6.19
CA PHE A 187 -5.29 16.77 -5.71
C PHE A 187 -4.13 17.73 -6.11
N LEU A 188 -2.88 17.27 -6.09
CA LEU A 188 -1.75 18.07 -6.59
C LEU A 188 -1.84 18.31 -8.11
N GLY A 189 -2.37 17.35 -8.87
CA GLY A 189 -2.64 17.52 -10.30
C GLY A 189 -3.74 18.58 -10.59
N GLU A 190 -4.78 18.64 -9.76
CA GLU A 190 -5.77 19.73 -9.80
C GLU A 190 -5.11 21.08 -9.50
N ALA A 191 -4.35 21.16 -8.41
CA ALA A 191 -3.65 22.37 -7.99
C ALA A 191 -2.61 22.86 -9.03
N MET A 192 -1.95 21.93 -9.74
CA MET A 192 -1.00 22.27 -10.80
C MET A 192 -1.67 22.94 -12.00
N ARG A 193 -2.91 22.58 -12.31
CA ARG A 193 -3.70 23.25 -13.37
C ARG A 193 -4.18 24.65 -12.96
N GLU A 194 -4.32 24.89 -11.68
CA GLU A 194 -4.82 26.15 -11.12
C GLU A 194 -3.70 27.12 -10.68
N CYS A 195 -2.44 26.64 -10.62
CA CYS A 195 -1.31 27.50 -10.21
C CYS A 195 -0.86 28.45 -11.32
N GLU A 196 -0.02 29.43 -10.95
CA GLU A 196 0.46 30.49 -11.86
C GLU A 196 1.51 30.01 -12.91
N TRP A 197 2.13 28.85 -12.67
CA TRP A 197 3.16 28.31 -13.56
C TRP A 197 2.56 27.31 -14.55
N PRO A 198 2.92 27.41 -15.85
CA PRO A 198 2.51 26.40 -16.82
C PRO A 198 3.19 25.05 -16.51
N ARG A 199 2.54 23.94 -16.91
CA ARG A 199 3.01 22.57 -16.62
C ARG A 199 4.46 22.33 -17.05
N GLU A 200 4.88 22.93 -18.15
CA GLU A 200 6.19 22.75 -18.78
C GLU A 200 7.35 23.30 -17.94
N GLU A 201 7.08 24.19 -16.97
CA GLU A 201 8.07 24.70 -16.03
C GLU A 201 8.39 23.73 -14.90
N PHE A 202 7.47 22.76 -14.61
CA PHE A 202 7.72 21.70 -13.65
C PHE A 202 8.57 20.59 -14.26
N LYS A 203 9.57 20.09 -13.50
CA LYS A 203 10.51 19.06 -13.95
C LYS A 203 10.10 17.64 -13.55
N LEU A 204 8.89 17.45 -13.03
CA LEU A 204 8.40 16.14 -12.63
C LEU A 204 8.41 15.16 -13.80
N LYS A 205 8.91 13.96 -13.54
CA LYS A 205 8.95 12.83 -14.49
C LYS A 205 8.51 11.52 -13.88
N ILE A 206 8.59 11.34 -12.55
CA ILE A 206 8.29 10.11 -11.83
C ILE A 206 7.35 10.39 -10.67
N GLY A 207 6.30 9.58 -10.54
CA GLY A 207 5.46 9.48 -9.35
C GLY A 207 5.65 8.13 -8.66
N ALA A 208 5.95 8.13 -7.36
CA ALA A 208 6.01 6.95 -6.52
C ALA A 208 4.83 7.00 -5.53
N PHE A 209 3.77 6.28 -5.83
CA PHE A 209 2.49 6.37 -5.13
C PHE A 209 2.15 5.08 -4.41
N GLY A 210 1.57 5.18 -3.21
CA GLY A 210 1.18 4.01 -2.42
C GLY A 210 0.46 4.40 -1.14
N ALA A 211 0.39 3.47 -0.20
CA ALA A 211 -0.31 3.55 1.07
C ALA A 211 -1.84 3.43 0.97
N GLU A 212 -2.43 3.42 -0.21
CA GLU A 212 -3.83 3.12 -0.49
C GLU A 212 -3.95 2.38 -1.82
N PRO A 213 -4.96 1.53 -2.03
CA PRO A 213 -5.24 0.93 -3.34
C PRO A 213 -5.60 2.00 -4.36
N TRP A 214 -5.21 1.79 -5.61
CA TRP A 214 -5.55 2.65 -6.74
C TRP A 214 -5.57 1.87 -8.05
N THR A 215 -6.28 2.36 -9.06
CA THR A 215 -6.62 1.62 -10.28
C THR A 215 -5.78 2.05 -11.48
N GLU A 216 -5.79 1.26 -12.57
CA GLU A 216 -5.14 1.66 -13.83
C GLU A 216 -5.74 2.95 -14.40
N LYS A 217 -7.05 3.14 -14.24
CA LYS A 217 -7.70 4.38 -14.68
C LYS A 217 -7.23 5.60 -13.88
N MET A 218 -6.95 5.41 -12.59
CA MET A 218 -6.34 6.45 -11.77
C MET A 218 -4.90 6.73 -12.21
N ARG A 219 -4.13 5.69 -12.59
CA ARG A 219 -2.79 5.85 -13.18
C ARG A 219 -2.83 6.72 -14.43
N GLU A 220 -3.69 6.40 -15.39
CA GLU A 220 -3.85 7.18 -16.62
C GLU A 220 -4.10 8.67 -16.32
N LYS A 221 -5.02 8.96 -15.39
CA LYS A 221 -5.31 10.35 -14.96
C LYS A 221 -4.14 11.04 -14.27
N LEU A 222 -3.41 10.33 -13.41
CA LEU A 222 -2.22 10.87 -12.72
C LEU A 222 -1.10 11.17 -13.72
N GLU A 223 -0.84 10.25 -14.64
CA GLU A 223 0.17 10.42 -15.69
C GLU A 223 -0.17 11.60 -16.61
N GLU A 224 -1.45 11.75 -16.97
CA GLU A 224 -1.94 12.87 -17.78
C GLU A 224 -1.85 14.21 -17.03
N SER A 225 -2.38 14.28 -15.80
CA SER A 225 -2.49 15.54 -15.07
C SER A 225 -1.15 16.09 -14.59
N LEU A 226 -0.22 15.20 -14.20
CA LEU A 226 1.11 15.56 -13.69
C LEU A 226 2.22 15.43 -14.75
N GLY A 227 1.95 14.86 -15.93
CA GLY A 227 2.93 14.64 -17.00
C GLY A 227 4.09 13.75 -16.57
N ILE A 228 3.83 12.66 -15.86
CA ILE A 228 4.80 11.76 -15.23
C ILE A 228 4.58 10.32 -15.67
N LYS A 229 5.51 9.43 -15.26
CA LYS A 229 5.23 8.00 -15.14
C LYS A 229 4.91 7.68 -13.67
N ALA A 230 3.77 7.03 -13.45
CA ALA A 230 3.27 6.72 -12.11
C ALA A 230 3.50 5.24 -11.76
N TYR A 231 4.16 4.98 -10.64
CA TYR A 231 4.51 3.66 -10.16
C TYR A 231 3.92 3.38 -8.78
N ASP A 232 3.48 2.14 -8.57
CA ASP A 232 3.02 1.68 -7.27
C ASP A 232 4.19 1.29 -6.37
N ILE A 233 4.14 1.73 -5.10
CA ILE A 233 5.04 1.29 -4.04
C ILE A 233 4.22 0.72 -2.90
N TYR A 234 4.27 -0.61 -2.76
CA TYR A 234 3.53 -1.32 -1.74
C TYR A 234 4.31 -1.43 -0.44
N GLY A 235 3.58 -1.37 0.65
CA GLY A 235 4.11 -1.64 1.98
C GLY A 235 3.10 -1.38 3.08
N LEU A 236 3.42 -1.90 4.26
CA LEU A 236 2.66 -1.69 5.48
C LEU A 236 3.62 -1.49 6.64
N SER A 237 3.22 -0.66 7.60
CA SER A 237 4.08 -0.28 8.74
C SER A 237 4.57 -1.49 9.52
N GLU A 238 3.73 -2.50 9.68
CA GLU A 238 4.00 -3.71 10.44
C GLU A 238 5.17 -4.51 9.86
N ILE A 239 5.34 -4.51 8.53
CA ILE A 239 6.44 -5.22 7.87
C ILE A 239 7.69 -4.33 7.79
N ALA A 240 7.66 -3.26 6.98
CA ALA A 240 8.79 -2.34 6.91
C ALA A 240 8.39 -0.92 6.50
N GLY A 241 7.13 -0.67 6.11
CA GLY A 241 6.71 0.55 5.45
C GLY A 241 6.78 0.40 3.93
N PRO A 242 6.88 1.50 3.15
CA PRO A 242 7.00 1.43 1.70
C PRO A 242 8.25 0.63 1.28
N GLY A 243 8.19 0.02 0.09
CA GLY A 243 9.31 -0.74 -0.47
C GLY A 243 9.33 -2.22 -0.07
N VAL A 244 8.29 -2.75 0.59
CA VAL A 244 8.09 -4.21 0.68
C VAL A 244 7.90 -4.78 -0.72
N GLY A 245 7.15 -4.05 -1.55
CA GLY A 245 6.98 -4.31 -2.97
C GLY A 245 7.04 -3.03 -3.80
N TYR A 246 7.36 -3.17 -5.09
CA TYR A 246 7.49 -2.07 -6.04
C TYR A 246 7.25 -2.52 -7.48
N GLU A 247 6.68 -1.66 -8.27
CA GLU A 247 6.59 -1.87 -9.72
C GLU A 247 7.94 -1.63 -10.40
N CYS A 248 8.05 -2.02 -11.65
CA CYS A 248 9.17 -1.67 -12.52
C CYS A 248 8.65 -0.94 -13.77
N GLU A 249 9.54 -0.59 -14.69
CA GLU A 249 9.19 0.06 -15.95
C GLU A 249 8.15 -0.67 -16.79
N CYS A 250 7.97 -1.99 -16.57
CA CYS A 250 6.96 -2.78 -17.27
C CYS A 250 5.54 -2.57 -16.74
N GLN A 251 5.39 -2.02 -15.54
CA GLN A 251 4.09 -1.78 -14.88
C GLN A 251 3.16 -3.01 -14.89
N HIS A 252 3.75 -4.21 -14.79
CA HIS A 252 3.03 -5.49 -14.84
C HIS A 252 3.23 -6.27 -13.54
N GLY A 253 2.47 -5.88 -12.52
CA GLY A 253 2.56 -6.40 -11.17
C GLY A 253 3.70 -5.78 -10.36
N THR A 254 3.67 -6.02 -9.06
CA THR A 254 4.55 -5.46 -8.05
C THR A 254 5.57 -6.50 -7.61
N HIS A 255 6.87 -6.30 -7.88
CA HIS A 255 7.95 -7.16 -7.38
C HIS A 255 8.04 -7.06 -5.86
N LEU A 256 8.16 -8.19 -5.18
CA LEU A 256 8.34 -8.24 -3.74
C LEU A 256 9.82 -8.45 -3.38
N ASN A 257 10.30 -7.75 -2.36
CA ASN A 257 11.64 -7.96 -1.80
C ASN A 257 11.67 -9.25 -0.96
N GLU A 258 11.42 -10.39 -1.61
CA GLU A 258 11.21 -11.70 -1.00
C GLU A 258 12.46 -12.32 -0.34
N ASP A 259 13.60 -11.72 -0.56
CA ASP A 259 14.83 -12.03 0.18
C ASP A 259 14.80 -11.46 1.61
N TYR A 260 13.97 -10.43 1.87
CA TYR A 260 13.74 -9.83 3.18
C TYR A 260 12.37 -10.20 3.78
N PHE A 261 11.34 -10.28 2.93
CA PHE A 261 9.93 -10.45 3.30
C PHE A 261 9.33 -11.60 2.48
N TYR A 262 9.32 -12.80 3.04
CA TYR A 262 8.80 -13.96 2.32
C TYR A 262 7.27 -13.89 2.24
N PRO A 263 6.69 -13.89 1.03
CA PRO A 263 5.25 -13.83 0.85
C PRO A 263 4.63 -15.22 0.76
N GLU A 264 3.42 -15.35 1.28
CA GLU A 264 2.50 -16.48 1.07
C GLU A 264 1.15 -15.93 0.63
N ILE A 265 0.41 -16.67 -0.20
CA ILE A 265 -1.02 -16.44 -0.43
C ILE A 265 -1.80 -17.55 0.25
N LEU A 266 -2.73 -17.15 1.10
CA LEU A 266 -3.52 -18.06 1.92
C LEU A 266 -5.02 -17.92 1.63
N ASP A 267 -5.76 -19.01 1.78
CA ASP A 267 -7.21 -18.92 1.91
C ASP A 267 -7.55 -18.11 3.18
N PRO A 268 -8.28 -17.01 3.09
CA PRO A 268 -8.55 -16.14 4.23
C PRO A 268 -9.35 -16.82 5.35
N ASN A 269 -10.10 -17.90 5.05
CA ASN A 269 -10.94 -18.62 6.01
C ASN A 269 -10.21 -19.79 6.67
N THR A 270 -9.45 -20.57 5.89
CA THR A 270 -8.78 -21.78 6.38
C THR A 270 -7.33 -21.53 6.80
N GLY A 271 -6.68 -20.50 6.24
CA GLY A 271 -5.25 -20.24 6.41
C GLY A 271 -4.33 -21.19 5.64
N GLU A 272 -4.89 -22.02 4.75
CA GLU A 272 -4.13 -22.94 3.93
C GLU A 272 -3.47 -22.20 2.74
N PRO A 273 -2.23 -22.57 2.35
CA PRO A 273 -1.57 -21.99 1.19
C PRO A 273 -2.35 -22.26 -0.10
N LEU A 274 -2.45 -21.25 -0.95
CA LEU A 274 -3.09 -21.32 -2.26
C LEU A 274 -2.05 -21.41 -3.39
N PRO A 275 -2.40 -22.10 -4.52
CA PRO A 275 -1.54 -22.18 -5.70
C PRO A 275 -1.22 -20.80 -6.30
N GLU A 276 -0.11 -20.74 -7.06
CA GLU A 276 0.25 -19.59 -7.87
C GLU A 276 -0.92 -19.10 -8.76
N GLY A 277 -1.06 -17.77 -8.87
CA GLY A 277 -2.13 -17.13 -9.65
C GLY A 277 -3.52 -17.16 -9.01
N THR A 278 -3.66 -17.77 -7.82
CA THR A 278 -4.93 -17.81 -7.09
C THR A 278 -5.07 -16.59 -6.19
N LEU A 279 -6.21 -15.92 -6.25
CA LEU A 279 -6.54 -14.81 -5.36
C LEU A 279 -6.71 -15.31 -3.92
N GLY A 280 -5.99 -14.70 -2.99
CA GLY A 280 -6.07 -15.00 -1.56
C GLY A 280 -5.46 -13.91 -0.69
N GLU A 281 -5.38 -14.17 0.60
CA GLU A 281 -4.81 -13.23 1.57
C GLU A 281 -3.28 -13.27 1.54
N LEU A 282 -2.67 -12.11 1.32
CA LEU A 282 -1.23 -11.94 1.39
C LEU A 282 -0.74 -11.99 2.84
N THR A 283 0.27 -12.78 3.07
CA THR A 283 0.89 -12.97 4.39
C THR A 283 2.39 -12.84 4.24
N PHE A 284 3.07 -12.20 5.20
CA PHE A 284 4.52 -12.03 5.15
C PHE A 284 5.22 -12.62 6.38
N THR A 285 6.39 -13.19 6.11
CA THR A 285 7.35 -13.55 7.16
C THR A 285 8.64 -12.74 6.98
N HIS A 286 9.08 -12.05 8.04
CA HIS A 286 10.38 -11.41 8.05
C HIS A 286 11.51 -12.46 8.03
N LEU A 287 12.48 -12.27 7.16
CA LEU A 287 13.65 -13.14 7.06
C LEU A 287 14.92 -12.53 7.67
N THR A 288 14.93 -11.21 7.94
CA THR A 288 16.16 -10.51 8.36
C THR A 288 15.94 -9.44 9.45
N LYS A 289 14.71 -9.03 9.73
CA LYS A 289 14.41 -7.96 10.68
C LYS A 289 14.81 -8.33 12.10
N GLU A 290 15.53 -7.43 12.80
CA GLU A 290 16.06 -7.68 14.15
C GLU A 290 15.18 -7.08 15.26
N GLY A 291 14.69 -5.85 15.08
CA GLY A 291 14.02 -5.10 16.15
C GLY A 291 12.69 -5.69 16.58
N MET A 292 11.84 -6.02 15.61
CA MET A 292 10.51 -6.60 15.82
C MET A 292 10.15 -7.47 14.61
N PRO A 293 10.71 -8.68 14.50
CA PRO A 293 10.36 -9.60 13.43
C PRO A 293 8.95 -10.16 13.61
N LEU A 294 8.25 -10.38 12.49
CA LEU A 294 6.93 -11.00 12.44
C LEU A 294 6.99 -12.28 11.60
N LEU A 295 6.40 -13.35 12.11
CA LEU A 295 6.23 -14.61 11.41
C LEU A 295 4.79 -14.70 10.88
N ARG A 296 4.63 -15.08 9.62
CA ARG A 296 3.34 -15.29 8.94
C ARG A 296 2.29 -14.23 9.32
N TYR A 297 2.69 -12.95 9.16
CA TYR A 297 1.81 -11.83 9.50
C TYR A 297 0.70 -11.70 8.46
N ARG A 298 -0.53 -11.87 8.89
CA ARG A 298 -1.75 -11.75 8.08
C ARG A 298 -2.03 -10.29 7.79
N THR A 299 -1.87 -9.87 6.52
CA THR A 299 -2.03 -8.47 6.12
C THR A 299 -3.48 -8.10 5.91
N HIS A 300 -4.31 -9.09 5.63
CA HIS A 300 -5.68 -8.97 5.11
C HIS A 300 -5.78 -8.40 3.69
N ASP A 301 -4.68 -8.06 3.03
CA ASP A 301 -4.66 -7.61 1.64
C ASP A 301 -4.92 -8.81 0.70
N LEU A 302 -5.79 -8.63 -0.29
CA LEU A 302 -6.15 -9.66 -1.27
C LEU A 302 -5.40 -9.44 -2.57
N THR A 303 -4.61 -10.44 -2.98
CA THR A 303 -3.82 -10.45 -4.23
C THR A 303 -3.51 -11.88 -4.67
N ALA A 304 -2.81 -12.03 -5.79
CA ALA A 304 -2.23 -13.30 -6.26
C ALA A 304 -0.71 -13.12 -6.49
N LEU A 305 0.05 -14.21 -6.44
CA LEU A 305 1.49 -14.21 -6.72
C LEU A 305 1.81 -14.89 -8.04
N HIS A 306 2.83 -14.37 -8.77
CA HIS A 306 3.32 -14.86 -10.04
C HIS A 306 4.84 -14.98 -10.00
N TYR A 307 5.37 -16.17 -10.32
CA TYR A 307 6.80 -16.50 -10.23
C TYR A 307 7.52 -16.46 -11.58
N ASP A 308 6.82 -16.16 -12.68
CA ASP A 308 7.40 -16.01 -13.99
C ASP A 308 8.34 -14.79 -14.06
N LYS A 309 9.40 -14.91 -14.89
CA LYS A 309 10.40 -13.85 -15.05
C LYS A 309 9.79 -12.61 -15.70
N CYS A 310 10.01 -11.46 -15.11
CA CYS A 310 9.58 -10.20 -15.67
C CYS A 310 10.44 -9.78 -16.88
N ALA A 311 9.84 -9.07 -17.84
CA ALA A 311 10.53 -8.50 -18.99
C ALA A 311 11.63 -7.47 -18.59
N CYS A 312 11.55 -6.86 -17.41
CA CYS A 312 12.58 -5.99 -16.85
C CYS A 312 13.89 -6.74 -16.46
N GLY A 313 13.87 -8.07 -16.50
CA GLY A 313 15.01 -8.94 -16.17
C GLY A 313 15.02 -9.45 -14.72
N ARG A 314 14.19 -8.92 -13.82
CA ARG A 314 14.06 -9.37 -12.43
C ARG A 314 13.42 -10.76 -12.37
N THR A 315 13.85 -11.53 -11.38
CA THR A 315 13.37 -12.88 -11.08
C THR A 315 12.55 -12.93 -9.79
N LEU A 316 12.47 -11.80 -9.06
CA LEU A 316 11.67 -11.68 -7.85
C LEU A 316 10.19 -11.91 -8.16
N VAL A 317 9.51 -12.60 -7.23
CA VAL A 317 8.06 -12.84 -7.33
C VAL A 317 7.31 -11.52 -7.47
N ARG A 318 6.27 -11.55 -8.30
CA ARG A 318 5.37 -10.40 -8.47
C ARG A 318 4.01 -10.71 -7.87
N MET A 319 3.41 -9.71 -7.28
CA MET A 319 2.00 -9.77 -6.90
C MET A 319 1.16 -8.92 -7.85
N ASP A 320 -0.10 -9.29 -8.01
CA ASP A 320 -1.10 -8.45 -8.64
C ASP A 320 -1.37 -7.21 -7.78
N ARG A 321 -2.07 -6.23 -8.33
CA ARG A 321 -2.58 -5.13 -7.51
C ARG A 321 -3.47 -5.65 -6.40
N ILE A 322 -3.39 -4.97 -5.26
CA ILE A 322 -4.30 -5.24 -4.16
C ILE A 322 -5.73 -4.93 -4.60
N LEU A 323 -6.57 -5.97 -4.64
CA LEU A 323 -7.98 -5.84 -4.98
C LEU A 323 -8.76 -5.10 -3.87
N GLY A 324 -8.34 -5.29 -2.64
CA GLY A 324 -8.94 -4.74 -1.42
C GLY A 324 -8.42 -5.50 -0.21
N ARG A 325 -9.05 -5.26 0.93
CA ARG A 325 -8.72 -5.98 2.17
C ARG A 325 -9.91 -6.84 2.57
N CYS A 326 -9.66 -8.05 3.05
CA CYS A 326 -10.74 -8.92 3.52
C CYS A 326 -11.43 -8.39 4.80
N ASP A 327 -10.73 -7.52 5.58
CA ASP A 327 -11.31 -6.84 6.75
C ASP A 327 -11.95 -5.47 6.42
N ASP A 328 -11.72 -4.90 5.24
CA ASP A 328 -12.37 -3.68 4.72
C ASP A 328 -13.49 -4.02 3.73
N MET A 329 -13.69 -5.30 3.44
CA MET A 329 -14.77 -5.77 2.59
C MET A 329 -16.10 -5.52 3.29
N LEU A 330 -16.96 -4.75 2.64
CA LEU A 330 -18.30 -4.49 3.13
C LEU A 330 -19.25 -5.58 2.64
N ILE A 331 -19.91 -6.28 3.54
CA ILE A 331 -21.03 -7.15 3.18
C ILE A 331 -22.30 -6.30 3.25
N ILE A 332 -22.88 -5.97 2.11
CA ILE A 332 -24.09 -5.16 2.01
C ILE A 332 -25.19 -6.01 1.36
N ARG A 333 -26.22 -6.33 2.09
CA ARG A 333 -27.32 -7.20 1.62
C ARG A 333 -26.83 -8.52 1.02
N GLY A 334 -25.79 -9.12 1.62
CA GLY A 334 -25.20 -10.40 1.17
C GLY A 334 -24.24 -10.29 -0.02
N VAL A 335 -23.95 -9.08 -0.51
CA VAL A 335 -22.99 -8.84 -1.59
C VAL A 335 -21.68 -8.30 -0.99
N ASN A 336 -20.55 -8.88 -1.39
CA ASN A 336 -19.22 -8.38 -1.04
C ASN A 336 -18.89 -7.16 -1.90
N VAL A 337 -18.64 -6.03 -1.25
CA VAL A 337 -18.36 -4.75 -1.92
C VAL A 337 -16.99 -4.23 -1.48
N PHE A 338 -16.13 -3.96 -2.45
CA PHE A 338 -14.85 -3.28 -2.22
C PHE A 338 -14.93 -1.84 -2.74
N PRO A 339 -14.43 -0.84 -2.00
CA PRO A 339 -14.39 0.55 -2.47
C PRO A 339 -13.65 0.73 -3.79
N SER A 340 -12.63 -0.09 -4.07
CA SER A 340 -11.89 -0.08 -5.34
C SER A 340 -12.76 -0.45 -6.55
N GLN A 341 -13.75 -1.34 -6.39
CA GLN A 341 -14.69 -1.68 -7.46
C GLN A 341 -15.60 -0.49 -7.80
N ILE A 342 -16.03 0.26 -6.78
CA ILE A 342 -16.81 1.50 -6.97
C ILE A 342 -15.98 2.53 -7.72
N GLU A 343 -14.72 2.74 -7.32
CA GLU A 343 -13.79 3.65 -7.98
C GLU A 343 -13.59 3.30 -9.45
N ASP A 344 -13.39 2.01 -9.77
CA ASP A 344 -13.24 1.53 -11.13
C ASP A 344 -14.47 1.84 -12.03
N VAL A 345 -15.67 1.72 -11.48
CA VAL A 345 -16.90 2.05 -12.22
C VAL A 345 -16.98 3.55 -12.47
N ILE A 346 -16.75 4.37 -11.44
CA ILE A 346 -16.78 5.84 -11.55
C ILE A 346 -15.78 6.32 -12.59
N LEU A 347 -14.56 5.80 -12.58
CA LEU A 347 -13.48 6.23 -13.46
C LEU A 347 -13.66 5.83 -14.94
N LYS A 348 -14.52 4.84 -15.23
CA LYS A 348 -14.90 4.48 -16.62
C LYS A 348 -15.87 5.47 -17.24
N LEU A 349 -16.54 6.28 -16.44
CA LEU A 349 -17.53 7.24 -16.89
C LEU A 349 -16.89 8.64 -16.99
N PRO A 350 -16.83 9.27 -18.16
CA PRO A 350 -16.11 10.53 -18.37
C PRO A 350 -16.71 11.71 -17.60
N GLU A 351 -17.95 11.58 -17.15
CA GLU A 351 -18.72 12.65 -16.50
C GLU A 351 -18.35 12.85 -15.03
N PHE A 352 -17.62 11.89 -14.41
CA PHE A 352 -17.35 11.90 -12.95
C PHE A 352 -15.88 12.10 -12.62
N GLU A 353 -15.65 12.74 -11.46
CA GLU A 353 -14.35 12.81 -10.83
C GLU A 353 -14.07 11.57 -9.94
N PRO A 354 -12.80 11.23 -9.61
CA PRO A 354 -12.45 10.08 -8.78
C PRO A 354 -12.78 10.28 -7.29
N HIS A 355 -13.63 11.26 -6.99
CA HIS A 355 -13.97 11.62 -5.62
C HIS A 355 -15.35 11.10 -5.27
N PHE A 356 -15.39 10.16 -4.33
CA PHE A 356 -16.64 9.56 -3.87
C PHE A 356 -16.60 9.24 -2.37
N LEU A 357 -17.79 9.06 -1.79
CA LEU A 357 -17.98 8.64 -0.41
C LEU A 357 -19.15 7.67 -0.32
N LEU A 358 -18.86 6.43 0.08
CA LEU A 358 -19.86 5.42 0.37
C LEU A 358 -20.29 5.52 1.83
N ILE A 359 -21.58 5.69 2.08
CA ILE A 359 -22.19 5.72 3.41
C ILE A 359 -23.08 4.48 3.52
N VAL A 360 -22.80 3.63 4.51
CA VAL A 360 -23.58 2.42 4.79
C VAL A 360 -24.26 2.56 6.14
N ASP A 361 -25.57 2.37 6.14
CA ASP A 361 -26.40 2.44 7.32
C ASP A 361 -27.25 1.16 7.44
N ARG A 362 -27.83 0.91 8.62
CA ARG A 362 -28.83 -0.14 8.84
C ARG A 362 -30.12 0.45 9.33
N VAL A 363 -31.16 0.36 8.50
CA VAL A 363 -32.50 0.87 8.78
C VAL A 363 -33.48 -0.31 8.77
N ASN A 364 -34.23 -0.50 9.86
CA ASN A 364 -35.19 -1.60 9.99
C ASN A 364 -34.60 -2.98 9.62
N ASN A 365 -33.41 -3.30 10.17
CA ASN A 365 -32.66 -4.51 9.92
C ASN A 365 -32.22 -4.75 8.45
N THR A 366 -32.32 -3.73 7.61
CA THR A 366 -31.87 -3.80 6.21
C THR A 366 -30.75 -2.80 5.98
N ASP A 367 -29.67 -3.25 5.34
CA ASP A 367 -28.56 -2.38 4.98
C ASP A 367 -28.97 -1.45 3.84
N THR A 368 -28.67 -0.18 4.03
CA THR A 368 -28.82 0.87 3.01
C THR A 368 -27.44 1.38 2.61
N SER A 369 -27.27 1.73 1.35
CA SER A 369 -26.00 2.26 0.81
C SER A 369 -26.28 3.53 0.02
N GLU A 370 -25.75 4.66 0.49
CA GLU A 370 -25.73 5.93 -0.22
C GLU A 370 -24.31 6.16 -0.75
N LEU A 371 -24.20 6.46 -2.05
CA LEU A 371 -22.94 6.76 -2.71
C LEU A 371 -22.97 8.21 -3.20
N LYS A 372 -22.17 9.07 -2.58
CA LYS A 372 -21.93 10.43 -3.06
C LYS A 372 -20.80 10.40 -4.08
N VAL A 373 -21.01 11.01 -5.24
CA VAL A 373 -20.04 11.06 -6.34
C VAL A 373 -19.98 12.46 -6.92
N GLU A 374 -18.78 12.95 -7.12
CA GLU A 374 -18.54 14.28 -7.65
C GLU A 374 -18.66 14.28 -9.18
N VAL A 375 -19.44 15.22 -9.72
CA VAL A 375 -19.59 15.44 -11.17
C VAL A 375 -18.50 16.42 -11.61
N LYS A 376 -17.91 16.19 -12.80
CA LYS A 376 -16.97 17.15 -13.39
C LYS A 376 -17.67 18.47 -13.75
N GLU A 377 -16.92 19.56 -13.70
CA GLU A 377 -17.41 20.91 -13.95
C GLU A 377 -18.10 21.03 -15.32
N ASP A 378 -17.54 20.41 -16.37
CA ASP A 378 -18.08 20.43 -17.74
C ASP A 378 -19.44 19.70 -17.88
N TYR A 379 -19.80 18.84 -16.95
CA TYR A 379 -21.02 18.05 -16.95
C TYR A 379 -22.00 18.45 -15.85
N PHE A 380 -21.59 19.32 -14.92
CA PHE A 380 -22.46 19.81 -13.87
C PHE A 380 -23.36 20.92 -14.38
N THR A 381 -24.67 20.77 -14.20
CA THR A 381 -25.67 21.71 -14.70
C THR A 381 -26.87 21.81 -13.76
N ASP A 382 -27.57 22.94 -13.81
CA ASP A 382 -28.84 23.15 -13.08
C ASP A 382 -30.03 22.41 -13.75
N ASP A 383 -29.85 21.83 -14.94
CA ASP A 383 -30.90 21.02 -15.57
C ASP A 383 -31.09 19.68 -14.84
N MET A 384 -32.19 19.60 -14.12
CA MET A 384 -32.58 18.43 -13.33
C MET A 384 -32.70 17.16 -14.16
N ALA A 385 -33.15 17.26 -15.43
CA ALA A 385 -33.33 16.08 -16.27
C ALA A 385 -31.99 15.46 -16.65
N THR A 386 -31.01 16.27 -16.99
CA THR A 386 -29.63 15.86 -17.28
C THR A 386 -29.00 15.23 -16.04
N MET A 387 -29.09 15.87 -14.88
CA MET A 387 -28.50 15.34 -13.64
C MET A 387 -29.13 14.01 -13.20
N VAL A 388 -30.45 13.85 -13.32
CA VAL A 388 -31.13 12.58 -13.07
C VAL A 388 -30.70 11.50 -14.09
N GLY A 389 -30.46 11.90 -15.34
CA GLY A 389 -29.92 11.01 -16.38
C GLY A 389 -28.54 10.45 -16.00
N LEU A 390 -27.61 11.31 -15.58
CA LEU A 390 -26.27 10.94 -15.10
C LEU A 390 -26.34 10.03 -13.87
N GLN A 391 -27.19 10.36 -12.90
CA GLN A 391 -27.41 9.54 -11.71
C GLN A 391 -27.85 8.12 -12.09
N LYS A 392 -28.87 7.97 -12.94
CA LYS A 392 -29.38 6.66 -13.39
C LYS A 392 -28.34 5.87 -14.16
N LYS A 393 -27.53 6.55 -14.99
CA LYS A 393 -26.42 5.92 -15.71
C LYS A 393 -25.42 5.29 -14.75
N LEU A 394 -24.98 6.03 -13.75
CA LEU A 394 -24.04 5.53 -12.75
C LEU A 394 -24.64 4.40 -11.90
N GLU A 395 -25.92 4.53 -11.48
CA GLU A 395 -26.62 3.47 -10.74
C GLU A 395 -26.73 2.16 -11.54
N ALA A 396 -26.95 2.25 -12.85
CA ALA A 396 -27.03 1.09 -13.73
C ALA A 396 -25.66 0.40 -13.89
N GLU A 397 -24.59 1.17 -14.08
CA GLU A 397 -23.23 0.63 -14.21
C GLU A 397 -22.76 -0.02 -12.90
N LEU A 398 -22.97 0.62 -11.76
CA LEU A 398 -22.66 0.06 -10.46
C LEU A 398 -23.40 -1.26 -10.22
N ARG A 399 -24.69 -1.31 -10.55
CA ARG A 399 -25.49 -2.54 -10.44
C ARG A 399 -25.01 -3.65 -11.37
N SER A 400 -24.59 -3.29 -12.58
CA SER A 400 -24.08 -4.25 -13.58
C SER A 400 -22.77 -4.90 -13.11
N VAL A 401 -21.86 -4.11 -12.54
CA VAL A 401 -20.50 -4.57 -12.17
C VAL A 401 -20.48 -5.21 -10.79
N ILE A 402 -21.14 -4.60 -9.80
CA ILE A 402 -21.05 -5.01 -8.38
C ILE A 402 -22.21 -5.96 -8.00
N GLY A 403 -23.29 -5.95 -8.78
CA GLY A 403 -24.47 -6.76 -8.45
C GLY A 403 -25.36 -6.16 -7.34
N LEU A 404 -25.04 -4.92 -6.90
CA LEU A 404 -25.75 -4.21 -5.83
C LEU A 404 -26.26 -2.85 -6.34
N GLY A 405 -27.49 -2.50 -5.94
CA GLY A 405 -28.04 -1.16 -6.20
C GLY A 405 -27.62 -0.19 -5.08
N PHE A 406 -27.00 0.91 -5.45
CA PHE A 406 -26.67 2.03 -4.57
C PHE A 406 -27.67 3.17 -4.77
N LYS A 407 -27.94 3.92 -3.71
CA LYS A 407 -28.61 5.21 -3.83
C LYS A 407 -27.53 6.24 -4.15
N VAL A 408 -27.39 6.57 -5.43
CA VAL A 408 -26.41 7.57 -5.86
C VAL A 408 -26.90 8.98 -5.53
N LYS A 409 -25.99 9.82 -5.04
CA LYS A 409 -26.18 11.25 -4.85
C LYS A 409 -25.05 12.00 -5.54
N LEU A 410 -25.37 12.66 -6.62
CA LEU A 410 -24.41 13.51 -7.31
C LEU A 410 -24.15 14.77 -6.48
N VAL A 411 -22.90 15.16 -6.38
CA VAL A 411 -22.46 16.38 -5.71
C VAL A 411 -21.76 17.30 -6.71
N GLU A 412 -21.79 18.59 -6.43
CA GLU A 412 -21.13 19.62 -7.21
C GLU A 412 -19.63 19.44 -7.30
N PRO A 413 -18.94 20.00 -8.29
CA PRO A 413 -17.48 20.02 -8.37
C PRO A 413 -16.87 20.54 -7.05
N LYS A 414 -15.82 19.86 -6.57
CA LYS A 414 -15.15 20.12 -5.29
C LYS A 414 -16.05 19.97 -4.04
N GLY A 415 -17.22 19.32 -4.18
CA GLY A 415 -18.17 19.08 -3.08
C GLY A 415 -17.76 17.95 -2.12
N ILE A 416 -16.73 17.15 -2.46
CA ILE A 416 -16.15 16.14 -1.59
C ILE A 416 -14.79 16.64 -1.07
N GLU A 417 -14.60 16.58 0.24
CA GLU A 417 -13.36 17.04 0.89
C GLU A 417 -12.12 16.31 0.35
N ARG A 418 -11.11 17.06 -0.02
CA ARG A 418 -9.82 16.53 -0.51
C ARG A 418 -8.95 16.09 0.66
N SER A 419 -8.44 14.88 0.59
CA SER A 419 -7.51 14.37 1.58
C SER A 419 -6.07 14.73 1.21
N THR A 420 -5.30 15.19 2.20
CA THR A 420 -3.84 15.37 2.10
C THR A 420 -3.06 14.09 2.44
N GLY A 421 -3.78 13.00 2.66
CA GLY A 421 -3.25 11.67 2.97
C GLY A 421 -4.12 10.59 2.33
N LYS A 422 -4.44 9.54 3.08
CA LYS A 422 -5.37 8.49 2.61
C LYS A 422 -6.78 9.04 2.46
N ALA A 423 -7.43 8.77 1.33
CA ALA A 423 -8.81 9.16 1.11
C ALA A 423 -9.76 8.36 2.03
N LYS A 424 -10.70 9.06 2.67
CA LYS A 424 -11.79 8.41 3.39
C LYS A 424 -12.90 8.07 2.40
N ARG A 425 -12.96 6.83 1.96
CA ARG A 425 -13.91 6.35 0.95
C ARG A 425 -15.19 5.77 1.53
N VAL A 426 -15.21 5.42 2.82
CA VAL A 426 -16.31 4.72 3.46
C VAL A 426 -16.63 5.32 4.82
N ILE A 427 -17.93 5.44 5.10
CA ILE A 427 -18.50 5.65 6.43
C ILE A 427 -19.48 4.50 6.68
N ASP A 428 -19.13 3.58 7.55
CA ASP A 428 -20.03 2.51 7.98
C ASP A 428 -20.61 2.87 9.35
N ASN A 429 -21.89 3.20 9.38
CA ASN A 429 -22.62 3.58 10.58
C ASN A 429 -23.35 2.39 11.22
N ARG A 430 -23.21 1.20 10.65
CA ARG A 430 -23.85 0.01 11.22
C ARG A 430 -23.19 -0.33 12.54
N LYS A 431 -23.98 -0.55 13.57
CA LYS A 431 -23.52 -1.16 14.83
C LYS A 431 -23.45 -2.66 14.57
N LEU A 432 -22.26 -3.17 14.32
CA LEU A 432 -21.96 -4.60 14.21
C LEU A 432 -21.70 -5.19 15.58
#